data_b4ef7ba0c67a5511db092285bbc9dc14
#
_entry.id   b4ef7ba0c67a5511db092285bbc9dc14
#
_cell.length_a   1.000
_cell.length_b   1.000
_cell.length_c   1.000
_cell.angle_alpha   90.00
_cell.angle_beta   90.00
_cell.angle_gamma   90.00
#
_symmetry.space_group_name_H-M   'P 1'
#
loop_
_entity.id
_entity.type
_entity.pdbx_description
1 polymer ?
#
loop_
_entity_poly.entity_id
_entity_poly.type
_entity_poly.pdbx_seq_one_letter_code
_entity_poly.pdbx_strand_id
1 'polypeptide(L)'
;ESKKSSFLNVEDQMIIDGFPENTVNKPVQDAIYVTPPEYARDMAQCALAAFGDDSKKIFFGDSAIGTGALFIAIKRLVDAVNNDENKHYSFGSAVGIDIDERMAKEAFLRCSKRDLVVIYGDAISPSIDLGEKRNMMIVNPPYNRHEEIPEEYREKAKELAEAQTGIQVAANAGLYVYHLLIMDKWLDDNGVAVWLLPSIFLQSRYGKAIRQYLTSNVQLMRLHVYDEEKLQFDDTMISTTIVVFKKAPPVESQKVVVTYGVSISEPQFSKTFDLGYLSKELKNWRSIIV
;
A
#
# COMPACT_ATOMS: atom_id res chain seq x y z
N GLU A 1 -25.74 1.77 27.21
CA GLU A 1 -26.06 2.78 26.15
C GLU A 1 -25.12 2.55 24.99
N SER A 2 -25.65 1.94 23.92
CA SER A 2 -24.95 1.62 22.70
C SER A 2 -24.65 2.90 21.94
N LYS A 3 -23.37 3.23 21.73
CA LYS A 3 -22.98 4.21 20.72
C LYS A 3 -23.38 3.66 19.37
N LYS A 4 -24.49 4.16 18.81
CA LYS A 4 -24.82 4.01 17.40
C LYS A 4 -23.71 4.67 16.59
N SER A 5 -22.98 3.88 15.81
CA SER A 5 -22.18 4.41 14.71
C SER A 5 -23.17 5.05 13.74
N SER A 6 -23.17 6.36 13.65
CA SER A 6 -23.93 7.11 12.66
C SER A 6 -23.27 6.88 11.32
N PHE A 7 -23.79 5.95 10.52
CA PHE A 7 -23.50 5.90 9.09
C PHE A 7 -24.13 7.14 8.48
N LEU A 8 -23.30 8.06 8.02
CA LEU A 8 -23.68 9.31 7.40
C LEU A 8 -24.38 9.05 6.05
N ASN A 9 -25.35 9.86 5.70
CA ASN A 9 -26.02 9.83 4.39
C ASN A 9 -25.03 10.12 3.25
N VAL A 10 -25.36 9.72 2.03
CA VAL A 10 -24.52 9.80 0.82
C VAL A 10 -23.93 11.19 0.55
N GLU A 11 -24.60 12.26 1.02
CA GLU A 11 -24.12 13.65 0.94
C GLU A 11 -23.13 14.02 2.06
N ASP A 12 -23.09 13.25 3.16
CA ASP A 12 -22.25 13.49 4.34
C ASP A 12 -21.00 12.60 4.37
N GLN A 13 -20.76 11.76 3.37
CA GLN A 13 -19.64 10.79 3.34
C GLN A 13 -18.33 11.41 2.83
N MET A 14 -18.26 12.68 2.59
CA MET A 14 -17.01 13.41 2.43
C MET A 14 -16.58 13.97 3.79
N ILE A 15 -15.87 13.18 4.56
CA ILE A 15 -15.24 13.69 5.78
C ILE A 15 -14.02 14.50 5.36
N ILE A 16 -14.12 15.82 5.54
CA ILE A 16 -13.01 16.75 5.40
C ILE A 16 -12.48 16.97 6.79
N ASP A 17 -11.29 16.46 7.11
CA ASP A 17 -10.67 16.91 8.35
C ASP A 17 -9.16 16.71 8.43
N GLY A 18 -8.52 17.66 9.10
CA GLY A 18 -7.44 17.45 10.03
C GLY A 18 -6.10 18.08 9.78
N PHE A 19 -5.83 18.71 8.65
CA PHE A 19 -4.75 19.68 8.55
C PHE A 19 -5.31 21.10 8.36
N PRO A 20 -4.68 22.14 8.96
CA PRO A 20 -5.08 23.51 8.69
C PRO A 20 -5.15 23.77 7.20
N GLU A 21 -6.17 24.46 6.73
CA GLU A 21 -6.46 24.74 5.30
C GLU A 21 -5.27 25.28 4.50
N ASN A 22 -4.23 25.76 5.17
CA ASN A 22 -3.01 26.33 4.58
C ASN A 22 -1.88 25.31 4.34
N THR A 23 -2.01 24.04 4.76
CA THR A 23 -0.95 23.03 4.60
C THR A 23 -1.25 22.00 3.50
N VAL A 24 -2.47 21.96 3.00
CA VAL A 24 -2.81 21.20 1.78
C VAL A 24 -2.46 22.06 0.56
N ASN A 25 -1.20 22.48 0.48
CA ASN A 25 -0.72 23.21 -0.70
C ASN A 25 -0.36 22.23 -1.81
N LYS A 26 -1.01 22.44 -2.93
CA LYS A 26 -0.78 22.02 -4.32
C LYS A 26 0.40 21.11 -4.75
N PRO A 27 1.54 20.95 -4.06
CA PRO A 27 2.63 20.08 -4.56
C PRO A 27 2.30 18.59 -4.55
N VAL A 28 1.34 18.15 -3.73
CA VAL A 28 0.94 16.74 -3.67
C VAL A 28 -0.06 16.36 -4.76
N GLN A 29 -0.70 17.37 -5.39
CA GLN A 29 -1.78 17.16 -6.36
C GLN A 29 -1.30 16.84 -7.79
N ASP A 30 -0.06 17.15 -8.15
CA ASP A 30 0.40 17.02 -9.55
C ASP A 30 0.95 15.64 -9.92
N ALA A 31 1.14 14.74 -8.94
CA ALA A 31 1.62 13.38 -9.18
C ALA A 31 0.48 12.36 -9.16
N ILE A 32 -0.51 12.51 -10.04
CA ILE A 32 -1.60 11.53 -10.18
C ILE A 32 -1.08 10.33 -10.98
N TYR A 33 -0.70 9.27 -10.29
CA TYR A 33 -0.36 7.99 -10.90
C TYR A 33 -1.54 7.04 -10.81
N VAL A 34 -2.28 6.89 -11.90
CA VAL A 34 -3.31 5.85 -12.00
C VAL A 34 -2.62 4.50 -12.11
N THR A 35 -2.93 3.57 -11.22
CA THR A 35 -2.38 2.22 -11.26
C THR A 35 -2.82 1.51 -12.56
N PRO A 36 -1.89 1.08 -13.43
CA PRO A 36 -2.22 0.32 -14.64
C PRO A 36 -3.01 -0.95 -14.31
N PRO A 37 -3.95 -1.37 -15.17
CA PRO A 37 -4.80 -2.54 -14.91
C PRO A 37 -4.03 -3.84 -14.68
N GLU A 38 -2.91 -4.04 -15.35
CA GLU A 38 -2.03 -5.20 -15.16
C GLU A 38 -1.40 -5.21 -13.78
N TYR A 39 -0.91 -4.07 -13.28
CA TYR A 39 -0.35 -3.97 -11.93
C TYR A 39 -1.43 -4.17 -10.86
N ALA A 40 -2.60 -3.59 -11.07
CA ALA A 40 -3.73 -3.78 -10.16
C ALA A 40 -4.13 -5.26 -10.07
N ARG A 41 -4.10 -6.00 -11.18
CA ARG A 41 -4.35 -7.44 -11.23
C ARG A 41 -3.28 -8.24 -10.49
N ASP A 42 -2.01 -7.96 -10.75
CA ASP A 42 -0.90 -8.63 -10.10
C ASP A 42 -0.92 -8.40 -8.58
N MET A 43 -1.20 -7.18 -8.15
CA MET A 43 -1.32 -6.84 -6.72
C MET A 43 -2.51 -7.54 -6.06
N ALA A 44 -3.66 -7.61 -6.74
CA ALA A 44 -4.84 -8.32 -6.24
C ALA A 44 -4.58 -9.83 -6.10
N GLN A 45 -3.92 -10.45 -7.08
CA GLN A 45 -3.52 -11.86 -7.02
C GLN A 45 -2.57 -12.13 -5.85
N CYS A 46 -1.59 -11.28 -5.64
CA CYS A 46 -0.69 -11.37 -4.48
C CYS A 46 -1.45 -11.26 -3.16
N ALA A 47 -2.36 -10.31 -3.05
CA ALA A 47 -3.12 -10.08 -1.84
C ALA A 47 -3.99 -11.29 -1.50
N LEU A 48 -4.74 -11.81 -2.47
CA LEU A 48 -5.63 -12.94 -2.24
C LEU A 48 -4.84 -14.21 -1.92
N ALA A 49 -3.74 -14.48 -2.63
CA ALA A 49 -2.86 -15.61 -2.37
C ALA A 49 -2.22 -15.56 -0.97
N ALA A 50 -1.80 -14.38 -0.52
CA ALA A 50 -1.21 -14.18 0.80
C ALA A 50 -2.26 -14.23 1.92
N PHE A 51 -3.50 -13.79 1.66
CA PHE A 51 -4.63 -13.87 2.58
C PHE A 51 -5.05 -15.31 2.83
N GLY A 52 -5.23 -16.11 1.80
CA GLY A 52 -5.35 -17.58 1.79
C GLY A 52 -6.58 -18.20 2.46
N ASP A 53 -7.20 -17.55 3.42
CA ASP A 53 -8.29 -18.08 4.24
C ASP A 53 -9.64 -17.52 3.78
N ASP A 54 -10.38 -18.31 3.01
CA ASP A 54 -11.70 -17.94 2.47
C ASP A 54 -12.84 -18.00 3.50
N SER A 55 -12.58 -18.50 4.71
CA SER A 55 -13.54 -18.47 5.81
C SER A 55 -13.60 -17.13 6.53
N LYS A 56 -12.58 -16.29 6.35
CA LYS A 56 -12.49 -14.95 6.94
C LYS A 56 -13.02 -13.87 6.02
N LYS A 57 -13.75 -12.92 6.61
CA LYS A 57 -14.14 -11.71 5.88
C LYS A 57 -12.93 -10.82 5.61
N ILE A 58 -12.90 -10.25 4.41
CA ILE A 58 -11.90 -9.27 3.99
C ILE A 58 -12.34 -7.88 4.50
N PHE A 59 -11.51 -7.28 5.33
CA PHE A 59 -11.59 -5.87 5.71
C PHE A 59 -10.52 -5.12 4.92
N PHE A 60 -10.95 -4.59 3.76
CA PHE A 60 -10.05 -3.96 2.80
C PHE A 60 -9.72 -2.52 3.18
N GLY A 61 -8.46 -2.11 2.95
CA GLY A 61 -8.00 -0.74 3.07
C GLY A 61 -7.08 -0.31 1.94
N ASP A 62 -7.27 0.92 1.46
CA ASP A 62 -6.34 1.58 0.55
C ASP A 62 -6.19 3.04 0.98
N SER A 63 -4.98 3.42 1.35
CA SER A 63 -4.66 4.75 1.88
C SER A 63 -4.33 5.79 0.80
N ALA A 64 -4.39 5.40 -0.47
CA ALA A 64 -4.22 6.27 -1.64
C ALA A 64 -5.08 5.74 -2.79
N ILE A 65 -6.39 5.72 -2.59
CA ILE A 65 -7.37 4.97 -3.39
C ILE A 65 -7.37 5.37 -4.87
N GLY A 66 -6.94 6.59 -5.21
CA GLY A 66 -6.97 7.08 -6.58
C GLY A 66 -8.34 6.95 -7.20
N THR A 67 -8.42 6.29 -8.36
CA THR A 67 -9.67 6.00 -9.05
C THR A 67 -10.38 4.72 -8.59
N GLY A 68 -9.90 4.07 -7.52
CA GLY A 68 -10.44 2.81 -7.01
C GLY A 68 -9.98 1.55 -7.76
N ALA A 69 -8.93 1.66 -8.58
CA ALA A 69 -8.47 0.57 -9.45
C ALA A 69 -8.11 -0.70 -8.67
N LEU A 70 -7.43 -0.57 -7.53
CA LEU A 70 -7.00 -1.70 -6.70
C LEU A 70 -8.20 -2.41 -6.04
N PHE A 71 -9.17 -1.64 -5.52
CA PHE A 71 -10.39 -2.23 -4.97
C PHE A 71 -11.21 -2.96 -6.05
N ILE A 72 -11.34 -2.36 -7.24
CA ILE A 72 -12.04 -3.00 -8.36
C ILE A 72 -11.34 -4.30 -8.76
N ALA A 73 -10.01 -4.32 -8.79
CA ALA A 73 -9.24 -5.50 -9.15
C ALA A 73 -9.44 -6.66 -8.16
N ILE A 74 -9.30 -6.39 -6.85
CA ILE A 74 -9.50 -7.44 -5.83
C ILE A 74 -10.96 -7.91 -5.77
N LYS A 75 -11.92 -7.02 -5.93
CA LYS A 75 -13.34 -7.39 -5.94
C LYS A 75 -13.67 -8.33 -7.10
N ARG A 76 -13.20 -7.99 -8.31
CA ARG A 76 -13.37 -8.84 -9.48
C ARG A 76 -12.70 -10.20 -9.34
N LEU A 77 -11.50 -10.24 -8.77
CA LEU A 77 -10.77 -11.48 -8.53
C LEU A 77 -11.52 -12.38 -7.53
N VAL A 78 -12.01 -11.81 -6.44
CA VAL A 78 -12.82 -12.54 -5.43
C VAL A 78 -14.08 -13.10 -6.06
N ASP A 79 -14.81 -12.31 -6.86
CA ASP A 79 -16.01 -12.76 -7.53
C ASP A 79 -15.70 -13.92 -8.53
N ALA A 80 -14.61 -13.84 -9.28
CA ALA A 80 -14.19 -14.89 -10.20
C ALA A 80 -13.80 -16.18 -9.48
N VAL A 81 -12.95 -16.10 -8.45
CA VAL A 81 -12.47 -17.26 -7.68
C VAL A 81 -13.62 -17.96 -6.94
N ASN A 82 -14.56 -17.19 -6.39
CA ASN A 82 -15.76 -17.77 -5.76
C ASN A 82 -16.63 -18.56 -6.75
N ASN A 83 -16.75 -18.07 -7.99
CA ASN A 83 -17.53 -18.74 -9.01
C ASN A 83 -16.84 -19.99 -9.59
N ASP A 84 -15.52 -19.90 -9.83
CA ASP A 84 -14.78 -20.91 -10.58
C ASP A 84 -14.18 -22.00 -9.67
N GLU A 85 -13.78 -21.65 -8.45
CA GLU A 85 -13.04 -22.53 -7.55
C GLU A 85 -13.84 -23.00 -6.31
N ASN A 86 -15.13 -22.68 -6.27
CA ASN A 86 -16.00 -22.99 -5.12
C ASN A 86 -15.41 -22.46 -3.78
N LYS A 87 -14.85 -21.26 -3.82
CA LYS A 87 -14.36 -20.51 -2.67
C LYS A 87 -15.45 -19.62 -2.09
N HIS A 88 -15.27 -19.15 -0.87
CA HIS A 88 -16.28 -18.39 -0.14
C HIS A 88 -15.76 -17.07 0.43
N TYR A 89 -14.83 -16.41 -0.30
CA TYR A 89 -14.36 -15.10 0.11
C TYR A 89 -15.50 -14.08 0.17
N SER A 90 -15.51 -13.27 1.21
CA SER A 90 -16.52 -12.21 1.38
C SER A 90 -15.88 -10.96 1.99
N PHE A 91 -16.45 -9.80 1.69
CA PHE A 91 -16.03 -8.54 2.30
C PHE A 91 -16.84 -8.25 3.56
N GLY A 92 -16.14 -7.83 4.63
CA GLY A 92 -16.75 -7.26 5.83
C GLY A 92 -16.99 -5.77 5.64
N SER A 93 -15.93 -5.03 5.34
CA SER A 93 -15.96 -3.62 4.98
C SER A 93 -14.79 -3.28 4.07
N ALA A 94 -14.92 -2.20 3.30
CA ALA A 94 -13.85 -1.67 2.46
C ALA A 94 -13.79 -0.16 2.59
N VAL A 95 -12.57 0.38 2.78
CA VAL A 95 -12.32 1.81 2.93
C VAL A 95 -11.18 2.23 2.02
N GLY A 96 -11.39 3.33 1.30
CA GLY A 96 -10.37 4.00 0.50
C GLY A 96 -10.24 5.46 0.91
N ILE A 97 -9.02 5.99 0.91
CA ILE A 97 -8.74 7.38 1.27
C ILE A 97 -7.96 8.02 0.15
N ASP A 98 -8.28 9.26 -0.18
CA ASP A 98 -7.47 10.07 -1.06
C ASP A 98 -7.44 11.53 -0.61
N ILE A 99 -6.28 12.16 -0.76
CA ILE A 99 -6.08 13.58 -0.47
C ILE A 99 -6.53 14.48 -1.63
N ASP A 100 -6.67 13.93 -2.83
CA ASP A 100 -7.21 14.64 -3.99
C ASP A 100 -8.72 14.41 -4.09
N GLU A 101 -9.48 15.50 -3.95
CA GLU A 101 -10.94 15.48 -4.02
C GLU A 101 -11.48 14.88 -5.32
N ARG A 102 -10.79 15.12 -6.46
CA ARG A 102 -11.20 14.62 -7.78
C ARG A 102 -11.06 13.09 -7.83
N MET A 103 -9.96 12.57 -7.25
CA MET A 103 -9.72 11.13 -7.16
C MET A 103 -10.71 10.45 -6.22
N ALA A 104 -10.94 11.04 -5.05
CA ALA A 104 -11.94 10.54 -4.10
C ALA A 104 -13.34 10.48 -4.72
N LYS A 105 -13.76 11.52 -5.44
CA LYS A 105 -15.03 11.54 -6.18
C LYS A 105 -15.08 10.47 -7.27
N GLU A 106 -14.02 10.31 -8.05
CA GLU A 106 -13.95 9.29 -9.10
C GLU A 106 -14.05 7.89 -8.50
N ALA A 107 -13.29 7.59 -7.42
CA ALA A 107 -13.37 6.32 -6.72
C ALA A 107 -14.79 6.06 -6.19
N PHE A 108 -15.41 7.06 -5.58
CA PHE A 108 -16.79 6.96 -5.09
C PHE A 108 -17.77 6.59 -6.21
N LEU A 109 -17.72 7.31 -7.34
CA LEU A 109 -18.60 7.05 -8.48
C LEU A 109 -18.41 5.66 -9.07
N ARG A 110 -17.16 5.19 -9.18
CA ARG A 110 -16.83 3.88 -9.75
C ARG A 110 -17.10 2.72 -8.81
N CYS A 111 -16.98 2.94 -7.50
CA CYS A 111 -16.99 1.87 -6.49
C CYS A 111 -18.19 1.90 -5.56
N SER A 112 -19.04 2.93 -5.57
CA SER A 112 -20.20 3.07 -4.67
C SER A 112 -21.14 1.86 -4.67
N LYS A 113 -21.32 1.23 -5.83
CA LYS A 113 -22.12 0.00 -5.96
C LYS A 113 -21.39 -1.27 -5.50
N ARG A 114 -20.16 -1.16 -5.01
CA ARG A 114 -19.29 -2.27 -4.61
C ARG A 114 -18.93 -2.23 -3.12
N ASP A 115 -19.70 -1.46 -2.34
CA ASP A 115 -19.56 -1.36 -0.89
C ASP A 115 -18.21 -0.78 -0.42
N LEU A 116 -17.60 0.12 -1.20
CA LEU A 116 -16.43 0.89 -0.80
C LEU A 116 -16.86 2.21 -0.17
N VAL A 117 -16.43 2.44 1.06
CA VAL A 117 -16.46 3.76 1.70
C VAL A 117 -15.25 4.57 1.23
N VAL A 118 -15.47 5.75 0.70
CA VAL A 118 -14.39 6.65 0.27
C VAL A 118 -14.31 7.85 1.21
N ILE A 119 -13.12 8.12 1.72
CA ILE A 119 -12.82 9.27 2.58
C ILE A 119 -11.95 10.25 1.78
N TYR A 120 -12.40 11.49 1.68
CA TYR A 120 -11.55 12.59 1.23
C TYR A 120 -10.75 13.11 2.42
N GLY A 121 -9.44 12.96 2.38
CA GLY A 121 -8.59 13.37 3.49
C GLY A 121 -7.15 12.88 3.34
N ASP A 122 -6.31 13.32 4.25
CA ASP A 122 -4.91 12.91 4.32
C ASP A 122 -4.77 11.66 5.20
N ALA A 123 -4.42 10.53 4.58
CA ALA A 123 -4.24 9.26 5.26
C ALA A 123 -3.15 9.27 6.35
N ILE A 124 -2.16 10.16 6.24
CA ILE A 124 -1.11 10.33 7.23
C ILE A 124 -1.64 11.04 8.48
N SER A 125 -2.71 11.84 8.34
CA SER A 125 -3.28 12.59 9.46
C SER A 125 -3.67 11.69 10.64
N PRO A 126 -3.30 12.07 11.88
CA PRO A 126 -3.73 11.36 13.08
C PRO A 126 -5.25 11.39 13.32
N SER A 127 -5.97 12.36 12.71
CA SER A 127 -7.42 12.52 12.87
C SER A 127 -8.23 11.50 12.09
N ILE A 128 -7.64 10.85 11.08
CA ILE A 128 -8.32 9.82 10.30
C ILE A 128 -8.47 8.55 11.15
N ASP A 129 -9.71 8.20 11.45
CA ASP A 129 -10.07 6.97 12.16
C ASP A 129 -10.88 6.06 11.22
N LEU A 130 -10.41 4.84 10.99
CA LEU A 130 -11.10 3.83 10.19
C LEU A 130 -12.09 2.99 11.02
N GLY A 131 -12.17 3.23 12.31
CA GLY A 131 -13.00 2.46 13.26
C GLY A 131 -12.42 1.07 13.55
N GLU A 132 -12.14 0.29 12.52
CA GLU A 132 -11.54 -1.06 12.63
C GLU A 132 -10.26 -1.15 11.78
N LYS A 133 -9.35 -2.01 12.22
CA LYS A 133 -8.15 -2.32 11.44
C LYS A 133 -8.49 -3.13 10.18
N ARG A 134 -7.60 -3.09 9.21
CA ARG A 134 -7.72 -3.78 7.93
C ARG A 134 -6.88 -5.06 7.92
N ASN A 135 -7.46 -6.17 7.54
CA ASN A 135 -6.72 -7.43 7.40
C ASN A 135 -6.21 -7.65 5.96
N MET A 136 -6.58 -6.75 5.02
CA MET A 136 -6.03 -6.70 3.68
C MET A 136 -5.85 -5.24 3.26
N MET A 137 -4.61 -4.83 3.02
CA MET A 137 -4.29 -3.53 2.44
C MET A 137 -3.62 -3.69 1.09
N ILE A 138 -4.11 -2.99 0.07
CA ILE A 138 -3.48 -2.94 -1.26
C ILE A 138 -3.32 -1.47 -1.62
N VAL A 139 -2.07 -1.01 -1.77
CA VAL A 139 -1.77 0.42 -1.84
C VAL A 139 -0.73 0.73 -2.92
N ASN A 140 -1.02 1.72 -3.74
CA ASN A 140 -0.06 2.42 -4.58
C ASN A 140 0.11 3.84 -4.00
N PRO A 141 1.12 4.10 -3.14
CA PRO A 141 1.27 5.36 -2.42
C PRO A 141 1.74 6.49 -3.35
N PRO A 142 1.62 7.76 -2.93
CA PRO A 142 2.17 8.88 -3.68
C PRO A 142 3.72 8.84 -3.71
N TYR A 143 4.33 9.10 -4.89
CA TYR A 143 5.78 8.99 -5.12
C TYR A 143 6.54 10.33 -5.03
N ASN A 144 5.92 11.36 -4.44
CA ASN A 144 6.55 12.67 -4.30
C ASN A 144 7.95 12.56 -3.69
N ARG A 145 8.90 13.27 -4.30
CA ARG A 145 10.26 13.39 -3.81
C ARG A 145 10.31 14.34 -2.62
N HIS A 146 11.33 14.22 -1.79
CA HIS A 146 11.43 15.04 -0.57
C HIS A 146 11.44 16.56 -0.85
N GLU A 147 11.96 17.00 -2.00
CA GLU A 147 11.94 18.41 -2.42
C GLU A 147 10.52 18.93 -2.72
N GLU A 148 9.61 18.04 -3.05
CA GLU A 148 8.22 18.36 -3.39
C GLU A 148 7.30 18.38 -2.16
N ILE A 149 7.83 17.97 -0.99
CA ILE A 149 7.08 17.87 0.25
C ILE A 149 7.42 19.09 1.13
N PRO A 150 6.43 19.90 1.57
CA PRO A 150 6.68 20.99 2.51
C PRO A 150 7.42 20.51 3.76
N GLU A 151 8.38 21.29 4.23
CA GLU A 151 9.28 20.89 5.33
C GLU A 151 8.52 20.52 6.60
N GLU A 152 7.58 21.37 7.04
CA GLU A 152 6.75 21.11 8.21
C GLU A 152 5.97 19.79 8.11
N TYR A 153 5.39 19.52 6.94
CA TYR A 153 4.68 18.26 6.68
C TYR A 153 5.63 17.06 6.76
N ARG A 154 6.81 17.18 6.16
CA ARG A 154 7.82 16.13 6.15
C ARG A 154 8.34 15.80 7.54
N GLU A 155 8.61 16.84 8.38
CA GLU A 155 9.04 16.65 9.77
C GLU A 155 7.98 15.91 10.57
N LYS A 156 6.71 16.33 10.46
CA LYS A 156 5.60 15.66 11.14
C LYS A 156 5.39 14.22 10.64
N ALA A 157 5.45 13.99 9.34
CA ALA A 157 5.35 12.65 8.77
C ALA A 157 6.48 11.74 9.26
N LYS A 158 7.71 12.27 9.38
CA LYS A 158 8.85 11.56 9.93
C LYS A 158 8.61 11.18 11.40
N GLU A 159 8.20 12.12 12.25
CA GLU A 159 7.89 11.85 13.65
C GLU A 159 6.82 10.75 13.81
N LEU A 160 5.75 10.81 13.01
CA LEU A 160 4.69 9.81 13.04
C LEU A 160 5.20 8.42 12.60
N ALA A 161 6.01 8.36 11.53
CA ALA A 161 6.58 7.11 11.03
C ALA A 161 7.53 6.46 12.04
N GLU A 162 8.40 7.27 12.65
CA GLU A 162 9.36 6.83 13.68
C GLU A 162 8.64 6.39 14.97
N ALA A 163 7.62 7.13 15.40
CA ALA A 163 6.80 6.75 16.55
C ALA A 163 6.02 5.45 16.32
N GLN A 164 5.48 5.25 15.11
CA GLN A 164 4.70 4.06 14.76
C GLN A 164 5.56 2.79 14.70
N THR A 165 6.78 2.87 14.18
CA THR A 165 7.58 1.68 13.81
C THR A 165 8.86 1.51 14.63
N GLY A 166 9.32 2.55 15.33
CA GLY A 166 10.63 2.58 15.99
C GLY A 166 11.82 2.69 15.03
N ILE A 167 11.56 2.95 13.74
CA ILE A 167 12.58 2.97 12.70
C ILE A 167 12.96 4.40 12.35
N GLN A 168 14.25 4.70 12.36
CA GLN A 168 14.77 6.01 11.97
C GLN A 168 14.65 6.23 10.47
N VAL A 169 14.04 7.36 10.07
CA VAL A 169 13.83 7.73 8.68
C VAL A 169 14.77 8.86 8.28
N ALA A 170 15.45 8.70 7.14
CA ALA A 170 16.35 9.72 6.62
C ALA A 170 15.58 10.98 6.21
N ALA A 171 16.15 12.16 6.46
CA ALA A 171 15.50 13.44 6.17
C ALA A 171 15.14 13.67 4.70
N ASN A 172 15.83 13.00 3.78
CA ASN A 172 15.57 13.07 2.34
C ASN A 172 14.70 11.90 1.81
N ALA A 173 13.89 11.30 2.67
CA ALA A 173 12.96 10.25 2.24
C ALA A 173 11.81 10.84 1.40
N GLY A 174 11.40 10.10 0.37
CA GLY A 174 10.19 10.42 -0.38
C GLY A 174 8.92 10.07 0.40
N LEU A 175 7.78 10.63 -0.01
CA LEU A 175 6.51 10.51 0.70
C LEU A 175 6.09 9.05 0.92
N TYR A 176 6.32 8.17 -0.05
CA TYR A 176 5.97 6.76 0.03
C TYR A 176 6.64 6.01 1.21
N VAL A 177 7.83 6.47 1.67
CA VAL A 177 8.51 5.88 2.82
C VAL A 177 7.72 6.16 4.11
N TYR A 178 7.37 7.43 4.33
CA TYR A 178 6.55 7.82 5.48
C TYR A 178 5.17 7.16 5.42
N HIS A 179 4.56 7.16 4.24
CA HIS A 179 3.23 6.61 4.02
C HIS A 179 3.17 5.13 4.43
N LEU A 180 4.07 4.30 3.91
CA LEU A 180 4.13 2.88 4.26
C LEU A 180 4.29 2.66 5.77
N LEU A 181 5.23 3.35 6.40
CA LEU A 181 5.53 3.16 7.83
C LEU A 181 4.36 3.60 8.74
N ILE A 182 3.71 4.72 8.40
CA ILE A 182 2.56 5.21 9.17
C ILE A 182 1.34 4.30 9.01
N MET A 183 1.12 3.74 7.81
CA MET A 183 -0.02 2.86 7.54
C MET A 183 0.04 1.52 8.29
N ASP A 184 1.17 1.16 8.90
CA ASP A 184 1.25 0.04 9.82
C ASP A 184 0.18 0.09 10.92
N LYS A 185 -0.21 1.31 11.35
CA LYS A 185 -1.27 1.53 12.35
C LYS A 185 -2.62 0.94 11.96
N TRP A 186 -2.93 0.86 10.66
CA TRP A 186 -4.22 0.39 10.16
C TRP A 186 -4.26 -1.08 9.82
N LEU A 187 -3.08 -1.68 9.59
CA LEU A 187 -3.00 -3.11 9.32
C LEU A 187 -3.22 -3.90 10.61
N ASP A 188 -4.13 -4.86 10.57
CA ASP A 188 -4.41 -5.75 11.69
C ASP A 188 -3.30 -6.78 11.90
N ASP A 189 -3.22 -7.35 13.10
CA ASP A 189 -2.30 -8.44 13.38
C ASP A 189 -2.64 -9.63 12.48
N ASN A 190 -1.62 -10.21 11.86
CA ASN A 190 -1.73 -11.19 10.79
C ASN A 190 -2.41 -10.70 9.49
N GLY A 191 -2.73 -9.42 9.39
CA GLY A 191 -3.20 -8.80 8.15
C GLY A 191 -2.13 -8.82 7.07
N VAL A 192 -2.58 -8.84 5.81
CA VAL A 192 -1.75 -8.87 4.61
C VAL A 192 -1.70 -7.49 3.98
N ALA A 193 -0.54 -7.07 3.56
CA ALA A 193 -0.35 -5.84 2.81
C ALA A 193 0.40 -6.08 1.51
N VAL A 194 -0.07 -5.42 0.44
CA VAL A 194 0.57 -5.39 -0.87
C VAL A 194 0.76 -3.94 -1.29
N TRP A 195 2.01 -3.56 -1.51
CA TRP A 195 2.40 -2.21 -1.86
C TRP A 195 3.13 -2.17 -3.19
N LEU A 196 2.80 -1.19 -4.03
CA LEU A 196 3.58 -0.86 -5.21
C LEU A 196 4.53 0.28 -4.86
N LEU A 197 5.83 0.03 -4.85
CA LEU A 197 6.84 1.00 -4.42
C LEU A 197 7.84 1.30 -5.54
N PRO A 198 8.41 2.52 -5.61
CA PRO A 198 9.53 2.80 -6.50
C PRO A 198 10.72 1.89 -6.16
N SER A 199 11.26 1.15 -7.15
CA SER A 199 12.33 0.17 -6.94
C SER A 199 13.62 0.77 -6.36
N ILE A 200 13.76 2.09 -6.40
CA ILE A 200 14.89 2.79 -5.79
C ILE A 200 15.03 2.50 -4.29
N PHE A 201 13.93 2.11 -3.58
CA PHE A 201 14.04 1.73 -2.18
C PHE A 201 14.93 0.52 -1.95
N LEU A 202 15.15 -0.33 -2.95
CA LEU A 202 16.01 -1.52 -2.85
C LEU A 202 17.48 -1.17 -2.61
N GLN A 203 17.94 0.03 -2.99
CA GLN A 203 19.35 0.42 -2.92
C GLN A 203 19.61 1.80 -2.29
N SER A 204 18.63 2.70 -2.24
CA SER A 204 18.84 4.05 -1.72
C SER A 204 19.07 4.07 -0.21
N ARG A 205 19.76 5.12 0.27
CA ARG A 205 20.00 5.32 1.71
C ARG A 205 18.69 5.53 2.47
N TYR A 206 17.77 6.32 1.94
CA TYR A 206 16.47 6.56 2.55
C TYR A 206 15.53 5.35 2.45
N GLY A 207 15.69 4.47 1.45
CA GLY A 207 14.98 3.20 1.35
C GLY A 207 15.38 2.18 2.43
N LYS A 208 16.47 2.41 3.17
CA LYS A 208 16.89 1.57 4.28
C LYS A 208 15.78 1.41 5.33
N ALA A 209 15.01 2.47 5.60
CA ALA A 209 13.91 2.42 6.56
C ALA A 209 12.85 1.37 6.14
N ILE A 210 12.50 1.30 4.85
CA ILE A 210 11.57 0.28 4.32
C ILE A 210 12.19 -1.11 4.46
N ARG A 211 13.44 -1.30 4.03
CA ARG A 211 14.10 -2.61 4.13
C ARG A 211 14.20 -3.10 5.57
N GLN A 212 14.47 -2.19 6.50
CA GLN A 212 14.48 -2.49 7.93
C GLN A 212 13.08 -2.87 8.42
N TYR A 213 12.04 -2.10 8.09
CA TYR A 213 10.65 -2.42 8.44
C TYR A 213 10.24 -3.81 7.95
N LEU A 214 10.54 -4.12 6.69
CA LEU A 214 10.19 -5.39 6.05
C LEU A 214 10.91 -6.60 6.65
N THR A 215 11.99 -6.39 7.40
CA THR A 215 12.77 -7.48 8.00
C THR A 215 12.73 -7.52 9.52
N SER A 216 12.28 -6.44 10.19
CA SER A 216 12.26 -6.37 11.65
C SER A 216 10.89 -6.18 12.28
N ASN A 217 9.91 -5.67 11.53
CA ASN A 217 8.57 -5.38 12.06
C ASN A 217 7.49 -6.32 11.52
N VAL A 218 7.70 -6.87 10.32
CA VAL A 218 6.71 -7.69 9.62
C VAL A 218 7.37 -8.92 8.97
N GLN A 219 6.55 -9.84 8.48
CA GLN A 219 7.01 -10.97 7.69
C GLN A 219 6.94 -10.62 6.21
N LEU A 220 8.07 -10.26 5.60
CA LEU A 220 8.19 -10.10 4.16
C LEU A 220 7.98 -11.46 3.48
N MET A 221 7.06 -11.53 2.52
CA MET A 221 6.72 -12.77 1.82
C MET A 221 7.22 -12.79 0.38
N ARG A 222 7.08 -11.66 -0.34
CA ARG A 222 7.43 -11.56 -1.76
C ARG A 222 7.90 -10.16 -2.14
N LEU A 223 8.83 -10.12 -3.08
CA LEU A 223 9.18 -8.96 -3.89
C LEU A 223 9.03 -9.33 -5.36
N HIS A 224 8.35 -8.48 -6.15
CA HIS A 224 8.37 -8.60 -7.61
C HIS A 224 8.84 -7.28 -8.20
N VAL A 225 10.00 -7.30 -8.83
CA VAL A 225 10.59 -6.13 -9.49
C VAL A 225 10.20 -6.14 -10.96
N TYR A 226 9.51 -5.10 -11.41
CA TYR A 226 9.11 -4.97 -12.79
C TYR A 226 10.29 -4.61 -13.70
N ASP A 227 10.31 -5.20 -14.89
CA ASP A 227 11.31 -4.94 -15.92
C ASP A 227 11.02 -3.61 -16.63
N GLU A 228 11.89 -2.62 -16.40
CA GLU A 228 11.77 -1.28 -16.94
C GLU A 228 11.89 -1.22 -18.49
N GLU A 229 12.70 -2.09 -19.07
CA GLU A 229 13.01 -2.04 -20.52
C GLU A 229 11.82 -2.46 -21.39
N LYS A 230 10.85 -3.18 -20.81
CA LYS A 230 9.68 -3.70 -21.53
C LYS A 230 8.40 -2.93 -21.27
N LEU A 231 8.39 -2.05 -20.29
CA LEU A 231 7.25 -1.20 -19.97
C LEU A 231 7.31 0.08 -20.80
N GLN A 232 6.86 0.03 -22.05
CA GLN A 232 6.70 1.19 -22.92
C GLN A 232 5.47 2.02 -22.53
N PHE A 233 5.54 2.75 -21.41
CA PHE A 233 4.53 3.75 -21.08
C PHE A 233 5.19 5.05 -20.66
N ASP A 234 4.84 6.10 -21.40
CA ASP A 234 5.08 7.55 -21.20
C ASP A 234 6.30 8.02 -20.37
N ASP A 235 6.82 9.16 -20.72
CA ASP A 235 8.05 9.86 -20.34
C ASP A 235 8.51 9.91 -18.87
N THR A 236 7.88 9.15 -17.97
CA THR A 236 8.26 9.03 -16.55
C THR A 236 8.38 7.57 -16.13
N MET A 237 9.37 6.84 -16.68
CA MET A 237 9.64 5.45 -16.30
C MET A 237 10.27 5.38 -14.89
N ILE A 238 9.43 5.22 -13.88
CA ILE A 238 9.89 4.84 -12.54
C ILE A 238 9.76 3.33 -12.43
N SER A 239 10.89 2.62 -12.32
CA SER A 239 10.88 1.20 -11.95
C SER A 239 10.13 1.00 -10.65
N THR A 240 9.22 0.03 -10.64
CA THR A 240 8.40 -0.27 -9.48
C THR A 240 8.56 -1.72 -9.01
N THR A 241 8.31 -1.93 -7.73
CA THR A 241 8.37 -3.24 -7.08
C THR A 241 7.10 -3.48 -6.30
N ILE A 242 6.45 -4.62 -6.54
CA ILE A 242 5.40 -5.11 -5.63
C ILE A 242 6.07 -5.71 -4.41
N VAL A 243 5.61 -5.28 -3.23
CA VAL A 243 6.06 -5.76 -1.92
C VAL A 243 4.87 -6.40 -1.22
N VAL A 244 5.01 -7.67 -0.83
CA VAL A 244 3.97 -8.42 -0.11
C VAL A 244 4.47 -8.81 1.26
N PHE A 245 3.75 -8.45 2.30
CA PHE A 245 4.11 -8.81 3.66
C PHE A 245 2.87 -9.08 4.53
N LYS A 246 3.10 -9.74 5.65
CA LYS A 246 2.11 -10.01 6.68
C LYS A 246 2.52 -9.33 7.98
N LYS A 247 1.60 -8.67 8.66
CA LYS A 247 1.86 -8.06 9.96
C LYS A 247 1.94 -9.13 11.06
N ALA A 248 3.07 -9.77 11.11
CA ALA A 248 3.39 -10.77 12.13
C ALA A 248 4.89 -10.66 12.49
N PRO A 249 5.31 -11.12 13.67
CA PRO A 249 6.71 -11.10 14.04
C PRO A 249 7.58 -11.80 12.98
N PRO A 250 8.70 -11.21 12.56
CA PRO A 250 9.56 -11.80 11.55
C PRO A 250 10.23 -13.09 12.07
N VAL A 251 10.43 -14.06 11.18
CA VAL A 251 11.14 -15.31 11.46
C VAL A 251 12.33 -15.43 10.50
N GLU A 252 13.54 -15.57 11.02
CA GLU A 252 14.77 -15.58 10.20
C GLU A 252 14.76 -16.64 9.09
N SER A 253 14.22 -17.83 9.36
CA SER A 253 14.11 -18.95 8.41
C SER A 253 12.97 -18.80 7.41
N GLN A 254 12.13 -17.74 7.54
CA GLN A 254 11.04 -17.51 6.61
C GLN A 254 11.57 -17.27 5.21
N LYS A 255 10.93 -17.90 4.23
CA LYS A 255 11.28 -17.77 2.82
C LYS A 255 10.62 -16.53 2.21
N VAL A 256 11.42 -15.74 1.52
CA VAL A 256 11.02 -14.59 0.74
C VAL A 256 11.21 -14.92 -0.73
N VAL A 257 10.13 -14.92 -1.50
CA VAL A 257 10.18 -15.15 -2.95
C VAL A 257 10.47 -13.83 -3.64
N VAL A 258 11.53 -13.78 -4.41
CA VAL A 258 11.92 -12.61 -5.20
C VAL A 258 11.81 -12.96 -6.67
N THR A 259 11.04 -12.18 -7.41
CA THR A 259 10.83 -12.35 -8.84
C THR A 259 11.14 -11.06 -9.59
N TYR A 260 11.52 -11.19 -10.86
CA TYR A 260 11.77 -10.08 -11.78
C TYR A 260 11.11 -10.39 -13.12
N GLY A 261 10.53 -9.40 -13.75
CA GLY A 261 9.93 -9.55 -15.08
C GLY A 261 8.77 -8.59 -15.34
N VAL A 262 8.03 -8.84 -16.41
CA VAL A 262 6.90 -7.99 -16.85
C VAL A 262 5.59 -8.31 -16.13
N SER A 263 5.49 -9.49 -15.50
CA SER A 263 4.32 -9.88 -14.69
C SER A 263 4.73 -10.87 -13.59
N ILE A 264 3.89 -10.98 -12.59
CA ILE A 264 4.07 -11.95 -11.48
C ILE A 264 3.83 -13.39 -11.94
N SER A 265 2.91 -13.59 -12.87
CA SER A 265 2.53 -14.93 -13.35
C SER A 265 3.60 -15.57 -14.23
N GLU A 266 4.37 -14.76 -14.96
CA GLU A 266 5.43 -15.23 -15.86
C GLU A 266 6.74 -14.48 -15.61
N PRO A 267 7.39 -14.68 -14.47
CA PRO A 267 8.63 -13.99 -14.15
C PRO A 267 9.78 -14.54 -14.99
N GLN A 268 10.65 -13.67 -15.45
CA GLN A 268 11.90 -14.06 -16.15
C GLN A 268 12.92 -14.64 -15.20
N PHE A 269 12.86 -14.26 -13.93
CA PHE A 269 13.73 -14.70 -12.87
C PHE A 269 12.95 -14.93 -11.59
N SER A 270 13.29 -15.98 -10.85
CA SER A 270 12.74 -16.28 -9.54
C SER A 270 13.82 -16.85 -8.63
N LYS A 271 13.95 -16.30 -7.43
CA LYS A 271 14.86 -16.75 -6.40
C LYS A 271 14.22 -16.65 -5.02
N THR A 272 14.58 -17.54 -4.12
CA THR A 272 14.10 -17.54 -2.75
C THR A 272 15.23 -17.24 -1.79
N PHE A 273 14.99 -16.32 -0.85
CA PHE A 273 15.94 -15.95 0.20
C PHE A 273 15.36 -16.27 1.58
N ASP A 274 16.22 -16.47 2.55
CA ASP A 274 15.83 -16.42 3.95
C ASP A 274 15.70 -14.97 4.41
N LEU A 275 14.67 -14.65 5.19
CA LEU A 275 14.46 -13.32 5.72
C LEU A 275 15.66 -12.84 6.53
N GLY A 276 16.27 -13.74 7.32
CA GLY A 276 17.49 -13.46 8.08
C GLY A 276 18.71 -13.11 7.22
N TYR A 277 18.78 -13.59 5.96
CA TYR A 277 19.80 -13.15 5.02
C TYR A 277 19.55 -11.72 4.58
N LEU A 278 18.30 -11.39 4.16
CA LEU A 278 17.93 -10.05 3.73
C LEU A 278 18.08 -9.01 4.87
N SER A 279 17.84 -9.40 6.12
CA SER A 279 18.00 -8.52 7.29
C SER A 279 19.45 -8.11 7.54
N LYS A 280 20.41 -8.92 7.13
CA LYS A 280 21.87 -8.62 7.22
C LYS A 280 22.35 -7.74 6.08
N GLU A 281 21.66 -7.75 4.94
CA GLU A 281 22.00 -7.04 3.71
C GLU A 281 21.25 -5.72 3.52
N LEU A 282 20.88 -5.03 4.60
CA LEU A 282 20.08 -3.80 4.58
C LEU A 282 20.68 -2.64 3.77
N LYS A 283 21.93 -2.74 3.35
CA LYS A 283 22.60 -1.67 2.59
C LYS A 283 22.08 -1.60 1.15
N ASN A 284 21.96 -2.75 0.49
CA ASN A 284 21.59 -2.79 -0.93
C ASN A 284 21.02 -4.17 -1.30
N TRP A 285 19.69 -4.22 -1.50
CA TRP A 285 19.03 -5.44 -1.97
C TRP A 285 19.11 -5.60 -3.50
N ARG A 286 19.26 -4.49 -4.25
CA ARG A 286 19.31 -4.59 -5.71
C ARG A 286 20.45 -5.49 -6.18
N SER A 287 21.63 -5.40 -5.57
CA SER A 287 22.80 -6.21 -5.93
C SER A 287 22.68 -7.71 -5.65
N ILE A 288 21.67 -8.13 -4.90
CA ILE A 288 21.43 -9.55 -4.57
C ILE A 288 20.20 -10.11 -5.29
N ILE A 289 19.37 -9.23 -5.82
CA ILE A 289 18.09 -9.57 -6.49
C ILE A 289 18.27 -9.61 -8.02
N VAL A 290 19.09 -8.73 -8.57
CA VAL A 290 19.28 -8.54 -10.03
C VAL A 290 20.72 -8.81 -10.42
#